data_7a7d5ca6eb853904b1930633440f8df4
#
_entry.id   7a7d5ca6eb853904b1930633440f8df4
#
_cell.length_a   1.000
_cell.length_b   1.000
_cell.length_c   1.000
_cell.angle_alpha   90.00
_cell.angle_beta   90.00
_cell.angle_gamma   90.00
#
_symmetry.space_group_name_H-M   'P 1'
#
loop_
_entity.id
_entity.type
_entity.pdbx_description
1 polymer ?
#
loop_
_entity_poly.entity_id
_entity_poly.type
_entity_poly.pdbx_seq_one_letter_code
_entity_poly.pdbx_strand_id
1 'polypeptide(L)'
;MQKALAMWILLAAGGGGQPEVSPTQVVQTATEQVLQVVQDGEFAAPPIQERRRLEVQRIADRLFDFPEMARRALAVHWRDRTLQEQNEFVVVFKQLLGRAYLGKLENYAGEQIVYVGETVDGDFATVRSKIVTARGAEIPVDYRLHLVNSRWAVYDVAVQGVSFVANYRGQFDRIIRTSSYPSLMRDLRAKYAQATSRTTVGGMTSPAASVPAVPVPAAVAVPAAAPAPKPQE
;
A
#
# COMPACT_ATOMS: atom_id res chain seq x y z
N MET A 1 -14.08 -3.00 72.09
CA MET A 1 -14.56 -3.53 70.79
C MET A 1 -14.14 -2.52 69.70
N GLN A 2 -12.95 -2.69 69.14
CA GLN A 2 -12.43 -1.79 68.08
C GLN A 2 -12.49 -2.53 66.76
N LYS A 3 -13.31 -2.03 65.85
CA LYS A 3 -13.41 -2.54 64.48
C LYS A 3 -12.35 -1.83 63.63
N ALA A 4 -11.33 -2.58 63.20
CA ALA A 4 -10.33 -2.11 62.23
C ALA A 4 -10.94 -2.10 60.82
N LEU A 5 -11.02 -0.88 60.23
CA LEU A 5 -11.34 -0.71 58.80
C LEU A 5 -10.08 -0.98 57.99
N ALA A 6 -10.03 -2.07 57.27
CA ALA A 6 -8.99 -2.31 56.28
C ALA A 6 -9.36 -1.59 54.98
N MET A 7 -8.63 -0.50 54.69
CA MET A 7 -8.75 0.26 53.46
C MET A 7 -7.96 -0.44 52.37
N TRP A 8 -8.65 -1.10 51.45
CA TRP A 8 -8.05 -1.67 50.22
C TRP A 8 -7.76 -0.54 49.24
N ILE A 9 -6.48 -0.21 49.09
CA ILE A 9 -6.03 0.66 48.00
C ILE A 9 -6.04 -0.19 46.70
N LEU A 10 -7.04 0.05 45.87
CA LEU A 10 -7.07 -0.49 44.49
C LEU A 10 -6.02 0.26 43.69
N LEU A 11 -4.87 -0.37 43.47
CA LEU A 11 -3.86 0.11 42.54
C LEU A 11 -4.45 -0.08 41.11
N ALA A 12 -5.01 0.99 40.56
CA ALA A 12 -5.36 1.00 39.14
C ALA A 12 -4.07 0.93 38.33
N ALA A 13 -3.75 -0.26 37.86
CA ALA A 13 -2.75 -0.46 36.82
C ALA A 13 -3.21 0.36 35.60
N GLY A 14 -2.44 1.40 35.27
CA GLY A 14 -2.62 2.17 34.05
C GLY A 14 -2.42 1.27 32.83
N GLY A 15 -3.50 0.64 32.40
CA GLY A 15 -3.54 -0.03 31.12
C GLY A 15 -3.48 1.02 30.03
N GLY A 16 -2.38 1.14 29.31
CA GLY A 16 -2.35 1.82 28.03
C GLY A 16 -3.46 1.19 27.16
N GLY A 17 -4.53 1.98 26.90
CA GLY A 17 -5.69 1.49 26.18
C GLY A 17 -5.25 0.96 24.82
N GLN A 18 -5.46 -0.33 24.61
CA GLN A 18 -5.38 -0.91 23.27
C GLN A 18 -6.37 -0.16 22.39
N PRO A 19 -6.02 0.10 21.11
CA PRO A 19 -6.97 0.75 20.20
C PRO A 19 -8.25 -0.08 20.13
N GLU A 20 -9.41 0.60 20.15
CA GLU A 20 -10.72 -0.08 20.11
C GLU A 20 -10.92 -0.97 18.87
N VAL A 21 -10.14 -0.71 17.80
CA VAL A 21 -10.23 -1.40 16.50
C VAL A 21 -8.98 -2.24 16.29
N SER A 22 -9.15 -3.53 15.98
CA SER A 22 -8.03 -4.43 15.72
C SER A 22 -7.29 -4.10 14.40
N PRO A 23 -6.00 -4.49 14.25
CA PRO A 23 -5.27 -4.34 13.00
C PRO A 23 -6.00 -4.94 11.80
N THR A 24 -6.57 -6.12 11.96
CA THR A 24 -7.35 -6.80 10.90
C THR A 24 -8.57 -5.99 10.49
N GLN A 25 -9.33 -5.48 11.46
CA GLN A 25 -10.51 -4.65 11.17
C GLN A 25 -10.16 -3.38 10.41
N VAL A 26 -9.03 -2.72 10.74
CA VAL A 26 -8.55 -1.54 10.02
C VAL A 26 -8.27 -1.85 8.55
N VAL A 27 -7.53 -2.93 8.29
CA VAL A 27 -7.20 -3.35 6.92
C VAL A 27 -8.46 -3.81 6.18
N GLN A 28 -9.31 -4.60 6.81
CA GLN A 28 -10.54 -5.13 6.23
C GLN A 28 -11.49 -4.01 5.84
N THR A 29 -11.78 -3.07 6.74
CA THR A 29 -12.67 -1.93 6.46
C THR A 29 -12.16 -1.10 5.28
N ALA A 30 -10.86 -0.81 5.23
CA ALA A 30 -10.27 -0.05 4.13
C ALA A 30 -10.37 -0.82 2.80
N THR A 31 -10.12 -2.13 2.83
CA THR A 31 -10.22 -2.99 1.65
C THR A 31 -11.66 -3.06 1.14
N GLU A 32 -12.64 -3.26 2.01
CA GLU A 32 -14.07 -3.27 1.64
C GLU A 32 -14.50 -1.95 1.01
N GLN A 33 -14.08 -0.81 1.58
CA GLN A 33 -14.34 0.51 1.01
C GLN A 33 -13.74 0.66 -0.40
N VAL A 34 -12.49 0.20 -0.62
CA VAL A 34 -11.87 0.23 -1.94
C VAL A 34 -12.65 -0.64 -2.93
N LEU A 35 -13.00 -1.88 -2.54
CA LEU A 35 -13.75 -2.79 -3.39
C LEU A 35 -15.12 -2.20 -3.77
N GLN A 36 -15.82 -1.58 -2.83
CA GLN A 36 -17.08 -0.89 -3.09
C GLN A 36 -16.90 0.21 -4.14
N VAL A 37 -15.89 1.07 -3.99
CA VAL A 37 -15.60 2.14 -4.95
C VAL A 37 -15.28 1.59 -6.34
N VAL A 38 -14.59 0.45 -6.43
CA VAL A 38 -14.20 -0.18 -7.70
C VAL A 38 -15.40 -0.84 -8.38
N GLN A 39 -16.29 -1.50 -7.60
CA GLN A 39 -17.45 -2.23 -8.12
C GLN A 39 -18.59 -1.33 -8.60
N ASP A 40 -18.71 -0.11 -8.07
CA ASP A 40 -19.84 0.82 -8.33
C ASP A 40 -19.93 1.34 -9.78
N GLY A 41 -19.27 0.75 -10.77
CA GLY A 41 -19.55 1.06 -12.17
C GLY A 41 -18.47 0.72 -13.19
N GLU A 42 -18.75 -0.29 -13.90
CA GLU A 42 -17.95 -0.85 -15.00
C GLU A 42 -17.85 0.09 -16.25
N PHE A 43 -18.70 1.12 -16.37
CA PHE A 43 -18.80 1.99 -17.56
C PHE A 43 -18.91 3.49 -17.22
N ALA A 44 -18.16 3.95 -16.23
CA ALA A 44 -18.28 5.34 -15.81
C ALA A 44 -17.54 6.30 -16.75
N ALA A 45 -18.21 7.40 -17.14
CA ALA A 45 -17.63 8.51 -17.85
C ALA A 45 -16.38 9.10 -17.13
N PRO A 46 -15.42 9.72 -17.85
CA PRO A 46 -14.17 10.23 -17.28
C PRO A 46 -14.28 10.99 -15.94
N PRO A 47 -15.30 11.85 -15.70
CA PRO A 47 -15.47 12.54 -14.42
C PRO A 47 -15.72 11.58 -13.24
N ILE A 48 -16.34 10.43 -13.48
CA ILE A 48 -16.65 9.44 -12.45
C ILE A 48 -15.40 8.61 -12.13
N GLN A 49 -14.60 8.26 -13.13
CA GLN A 49 -13.33 7.58 -12.94
C GLN A 49 -12.36 8.40 -12.08
N GLU A 50 -12.29 9.71 -12.32
CA GLU A 50 -11.43 10.60 -11.51
C GLU A 50 -11.92 10.69 -10.06
N ARG A 51 -13.24 10.78 -9.82
CA ARG A 51 -13.81 10.76 -8.46
C ARG A 51 -13.49 9.47 -7.72
N ARG A 52 -13.58 8.31 -8.39
CA ARG A 52 -13.20 7.01 -7.81
C ARG A 52 -11.73 6.98 -7.43
N ARG A 53 -10.88 7.41 -8.35
CA ARG A 53 -9.45 7.49 -8.10
C ARG A 53 -9.13 8.34 -6.86
N LEU A 54 -9.77 9.51 -6.75
CA LEU A 54 -9.61 10.38 -5.58
C LEU A 54 -10.12 9.71 -4.30
N GLU A 55 -11.23 8.96 -4.37
CA GLU A 55 -11.76 8.29 -3.19
C GLU A 55 -10.85 7.13 -2.76
N VAL A 56 -10.37 6.31 -3.68
CA VAL A 56 -9.37 5.28 -3.38
C VAL A 56 -8.10 5.90 -2.77
N GLN A 57 -7.65 7.05 -3.27
CA GLN A 57 -6.51 7.76 -2.69
C GLN A 57 -6.80 8.22 -1.25
N ARG A 58 -8.01 8.72 -0.95
CA ARG A 58 -8.40 9.10 0.42
C ARG A 58 -8.44 7.92 1.37
N ILE A 59 -8.94 6.75 0.91
CA ILE A 59 -8.92 5.52 1.70
C ILE A 59 -7.47 5.12 1.99
N ALA A 60 -6.62 5.14 0.97
CA ALA A 60 -5.19 4.84 1.12
C ALA A 60 -4.50 5.81 2.10
N ASP A 61 -4.82 7.11 2.07
CA ASP A 61 -4.26 8.12 2.98
C ASP A 61 -4.65 7.89 4.44
N ARG A 62 -5.79 7.27 4.68
CA ARG A 62 -6.21 6.89 6.03
C ARG A 62 -5.58 5.59 6.51
N LEU A 63 -5.31 4.65 5.60
CA LEU A 63 -4.77 3.34 5.94
C LEU A 63 -3.24 3.36 6.07
N PHE A 64 -2.53 4.01 5.14
CA PHE A 64 -1.08 3.96 5.04
C PHE A 64 -0.40 5.13 5.75
N ASP A 65 0.73 4.83 6.41
CA ASP A 65 1.67 5.85 6.85
C ASP A 65 2.74 6.06 5.75
N PHE A 66 2.41 6.87 4.75
CA PHE A 66 3.33 7.19 3.66
C PHE A 66 4.64 7.85 4.12
N PRO A 67 4.67 8.75 5.12
CA PRO A 67 5.91 9.25 5.72
C PRO A 67 6.81 8.14 6.24
N GLU A 68 6.28 7.20 7.01
CA GLU A 68 7.06 6.08 7.56
C GLU A 68 7.51 5.12 6.46
N MET A 69 6.65 4.82 5.48
CA MET A 69 7.03 4.03 4.30
C MET A 69 8.20 4.67 3.54
N ALA A 70 8.14 5.99 3.30
CA ALA A 70 9.18 6.76 2.61
C ALA A 70 10.48 6.76 3.41
N ARG A 71 10.41 7.00 4.72
CA ARG A 71 11.56 6.96 5.63
C ARG A 71 12.27 5.61 5.57
N ARG A 72 11.51 4.50 5.62
CA ARG A 72 12.04 3.14 5.52
C ARG A 72 12.60 2.83 4.13
N ALA A 73 12.01 3.35 3.07
CA ALA A 73 12.46 3.15 1.71
C ALA A 73 13.77 3.91 1.40
N LEU A 74 14.01 5.11 1.95
CA LEU A 74 15.29 5.79 1.86
C LEU A 74 16.32 5.27 2.87
N ALA A 75 15.89 4.67 3.97
CA ALA A 75 16.72 4.06 5.00
C ALA A 75 17.86 4.99 5.49
N VAL A 76 19.11 4.60 5.29
CA VAL A 76 20.28 5.36 5.74
C VAL A 76 20.36 6.75 5.10
N HIS A 77 19.88 6.90 3.87
CA HIS A 77 19.91 8.17 3.14
C HIS A 77 18.87 9.19 3.64
N TRP A 78 17.90 8.78 4.47
CA TRP A 78 16.86 9.65 5.02
C TRP A 78 17.43 10.74 5.92
N ARG A 79 18.41 10.36 6.78
CA ARG A 79 18.98 11.27 7.77
C ARG A 79 19.79 12.43 7.16
N ASP A 80 20.31 12.21 5.95
CA ASP A 80 21.11 13.19 5.22
C ASP A 80 20.21 14.18 4.44
N ARG A 81 18.90 14.07 4.55
CA ARG A 81 17.95 14.92 3.84
C ARG A 81 17.42 16.01 4.74
N THR A 82 17.30 17.21 4.17
CA THR A 82 16.58 18.31 4.82
C THR A 82 15.09 17.96 4.98
N LEU A 83 14.40 18.62 5.90
CA LEU A 83 12.95 18.45 6.07
C LEU A 83 12.17 18.70 4.76
N GLN A 84 12.62 19.67 3.96
CA GLN A 84 12.01 19.95 2.67
C GLN A 84 12.17 18.77 1.71
N GLU A 85 13.39 18.22 1.58
CA GLU A 85 13.67 17.05 0.74
C GLU A 85 12.92 15.80 1.21
N GLN A 86 12.80 15.60 2.53
CA GLN A 86 12.02 14.51 3.11
C GLN A 86 10.54 14.62 2.72
N ASN A 87 9.92 15.78 2.91
CA ASN A 87 8.54 16.03 2.56
C ASN A 87 8.29 15.86 1.06
N GLU A 88 9.20 16.36 0.23
CA GLU A 88 9.13 16.21 -1.23
C GLU A 88 9.22 14.73 -1.64
N PHE A 89 10.14 13.98 -1.03
CA PHE A 89 10.28 12.55 -1.30
C PHE A 89 9.01 11.78 -0.92
N VAL A 90 8.39 12.08 0.24
CA VAL A 90 7.12 11.46 0.65
C VAL A 90 6.05 11.65 -0.42
N VAL A 91 5.89 12.87 -0.93
CA VAL A 91 4.91 13.19 -1.98
C VAL A 91 5.18 12.37 -3.25
N VAL A 92 6.43 12.38 -3.74
CA VAL A 92 6.81 11.68 -4.97
C VAL A 92 6.71 10.16 -4.80
N PHE A 93 7.11 9.63 -3.65
CA PHE A 93 7.01 8.21 -3.36
C PHE A 93 5.56 7.73 -3.26
N LYS A 94 4.68 8.48 -2.57
CA LYS A 94 3.23 8.24 -2.55
C LYS A 94 2.65 8.20 -3.96
N GLN A 95 3.02 9.16 -4.82
CA GLN A 95 2.58 9.19 -6.22
C GLN A 95 3.08 7.98 -7.01
N LEU A 96 4.33 7.54 -6.78
CA LEU A 96 4.88 6.34 -7.40
C LEU A 96 4.07 5.09 -7.03
N LEU A 97 3.77 4.92 -5.72
CA LEU A 97 2.98 3.80 -5.23
C LEU A 97 1.55 3.84 -5.80
N GLY A 98 0.89 4.99 -5.75
CA GLY A 98 -0.46 5.15 -6.30
C GLY A 98 -0.53 4.70 -7.75
N ARG A 99 0.42 5.10 -8.59
CA ARG A 99 0.45 4.68 -10.01
C ARG A 99 0.75 3.22 -10.23
N ALA A 100 1.68 2.67 -9.44
CA ALA A 100 2.05 1.27 -9.58
C ALA A 100 0.88 0.32 -9.23
N TYR A 101 -0.03 0.76 -8.36
CA TYR A 101 -1.05 -0.12 -7.78
C TYR A 101 -2.50 0.27 -8.09
N LEU A 102 -2.84 1.57 -8.26
CA LEU A 102 -4.22 1.98 -8.58
C LEU A 102 -4.72 1.41 -9.92
N GLY A 103 -3.88 1.42 -10.96
CA GLY A 103 -4.25 0.84 -12.26
C GLY A 103 -4.52 -0.66 -12.22
N LYS A 104 -4.10 -1.35 -11.15
CA LYS A 104 -4.40 -2.79 -10.96
C LYS A 104 -5.75 -3.01 -10.31
N LEU A 105 -6.22 -2.07 -9.51
CA LEU A 105 -7.57 -2.09 -8.96
C LEU A 105 -8.63 -1.93 -10.06
N GLU A 106 -8.29 -1.23 -11.14
CA GLU A 106 -9.17 -1.10 -12.32
C GLU A 106 -9.41 -2.44 -13.04
N ASN A 107 -8.50 -3.41 -12.86
CA ASN A 107 -8.59 -4.76 -13.41
C ASN A 107 -9.10 -5.80 -12.40
N TYR A 108 -9.73 -5.36 -11.31
CA TYR A 108 -10.33 -6.27 -10.33
C TYR A 108 -11.44 -7.10 -10.99
N ALA A 109 -11.34 -8.42 -10.91
CA ALA A 109 -12.23 -9.38 -11.56
C ALA A 109 -13.05 -10.22 -10.56
N GLY A 110 -13.24 -9.73 -9.32
CA GLY A 110 -14.01 -10.42 -8.28
C GLY A 110 -13.18 -11.36 -7.42
N GLU A 111 -11.87 -11.14 -7.30
CA GLU A 111 -11.00 -11.87 -6.40
C GLU A 111 -11.49 -11.74 -4.96
N GLN A 112 -11.38 -12.84 -4.19
CA GLN A 112 -11.74 -12.82 -2.77
C GLN A 112 -10.52 -12.55 -1.91
N ILE A 113 -10.69 -11.74 -0.87
CA ILE A 113 -9.65 -11.49 0.13
C ILE A 113 -10.04 -12.23 1.41
N VAL A 114 -9.19 -13.18 1.81
CA VAL A 114 -9.38 -14.00 3.01
C VAL A 114 -8.35 -13.59 4.05
N TYR A 115 -8.81 -13.11 5.20
CA TYR A 115 -7.94 -12.78 6.33
C TYR A 115 -7.66 -14.06 7.12
N VAL A 116 -6.36 -14.37 7.29
CA VAL A 116 -5.89 -15.61 7.91
C VAL A 116 -5.64 -15.43 9.41
N GLY A 117 -5.31 -14.20 9.82
CA GLY A 117 -5.08 -13.84 11.21
C GLY A 117 -4.15 -12.66 11.38
N GLU A 118 -3.96 -12.25 12.62
CA GLU A 118 -3.05 -11.17 12.99
C GLU A 118 -2.09 -11.58 14.10
N THR A 119 -0.98 -10.88 14.20
CA THR A 119 -0.06 -10.93 15.34
C THR A 119 0.20 -9.50 15.77
N VAL A 120 0.04 -9.22 17.07
CA VAL A 120 0.33 -7.92 17.67
C VAL A 120 1.51 -8.09 18.62
N ASP A 121 2.51 -7.21 18.50
CA ASP A 121 3.68 -7.14 19.35
C ASP A 121 3.95 -5.68 19.72
N GLY A 122 3.49 -5.28 20.90
CA GLY A 122 3.50 -3.89 21.35
C GLY A 122 2.80 -2.96 20.37
N ASP A 123 3.55 -1.98 19.87
CA ASP A 123 3.07 -0.99 18.90
C ASP A 123 3.16 -1.47 17.43
N PHE A 124 3.47 -2.73 17.20
CA PHE A 124 3.56 -3.31 15.85
C PHE A 124 2.56 -4.46 15.67
N ALA A 125 2.07 -4.59 14.45
CA ALA A 125 1.20 -5.70 14.09
C ALA A 125 1.49 -6.20 12.68
N THR A 126 1.15 -7.47 12.44
CA THR A 126 1.12 -8.06 11.10
C THR A 126 -0.23 -8.70 10.87
N VAL A 127 -0.95 -8.25 9.87
CA VAL A 127 -2.19 -8.87 9.38
C VAL A 127 -1.86 -9.73 8.19
N ARG A 128 -2.18 -11.01 8.27
CA ARG A 128 -1.98 -11.98 7.19
C ARG A 128 -3.28 -12.19 6.44
N SER A 129 -3.21 -12.07 5.13
CA SER A 129 -4.32 -12.35 4.23
C SER A 129 -3.85 -13.14 3.01
N LYS A 130 -4.79 -13.59 2.21
CA LYS A 130 -4.55 -14.14 0.88
C LYS A 130 -5.62 -13.65 -0.10
N ILE A 131 -5.19 -13.34 -1.32
CA ILE A 131 -6.08 -13.07 -2.43
C ILE A 131 -6.33 -14.42 -3.13
N VAL A 132 -7.59 -14.79 -3.25
CA VAL A 132 -8.03 -16.00 -3.96
C VAL A 132 -8.57 -15.58 -5.32
N THR A 133 -7.89 -15.98 -6.39
CA THR A 133 -8.29 -15.65 -7.76
C THR A 133 -9.44 -16.54 -8.22
N ALA A 134 -10.13 -16.15 -9.29
CA ALA A 134 -11.19 -16.95 -9.91
C ALA A 134 -10.73 -18.37 -10.36
N ARG A 135 -9.42 -18.57 -10.52
CA ARG A 135 -8.81 -19.87 -10.85
C ARG A 135 -8.39 -20.68 -9.62
N GLY A 136 -8.70 -20.21 -8.42
CA GLY A 136 -8.34 -20.86 -7.16
C GLY A 136 -6.89 -20.68 -6.73
N ALA A 137 -6.09 -19.84 -7.42
CA ALA A 137 -4.74 -19.53 -6.97
C ALA A 137 -4.79 -18.63 -5.73
N GLU A 138 -4.00 -18.97 -4.71
CA GLU A 138 -3.88 -18.21 -3.47
C GLU A 138 -2.60 -17.39 -3.47
N ILE A 139 -2.73 -16.08 -3.28
CA ILE A 139 -1.61 -15.13 -3.25
C ILE A 139 -1.52 -14.57 -1.83
N PRO A 140 -0.51 -14.96 -1.02
CA PRO A 140 -0.32 -14.41 0.32
C PRO A 140 -0.02 -12.91 0.27
N VAL A 141 -0.70 -12.15 1.15
CA VAL A 141 -0.49 -10.71 1.33
C VAL A 141 -0.43 -10.41 2.82
N ASP A 142 0.70 -9.90 3.28
CA ASP A 142 0.91 -9.49 4.66
C ASP A 142 0.96 -7.96 4.74
N TYR A 143 0.17 -7.39 5.64
CA TYR A 143 0.21 -5.98 5.98
C TYR A 143 0.97 -5.82 7.29
N ARG A 144 1.98 -4.94 7.31
CA ARG A 144 2.72 -4.58 8.51
C ARG A 144 2.27 -3.21 8.98
N LEU A 145 1.79 -3.16 10.21
CA LEU A 145 1.21 -1.97 10.81
C LEU A 145 2.01 -1.53 12.03
N HIS A 146 1.89 -0.26 12.35
CA HIS A 146 2.34 0.28 13.62
C HIS A 146 1.26 1.20 14.22
N LEU A 147 1.34 1.39 15.52
CA LEU A 147 0.42 2.24 16.26
C LEU A 147 0.93 3.67 16.23
N VAL A 148 0.14 4.59 15.69
CA VAL A 148 0.44 6.03 15.63
C VAL A 148 -0.77 6.80 16.13
N ASN A 149 -0.58 7.61 17.19
CA ASN A 149 -1.68 8.38 17.77
C ASN A 149 -2.92 7.52 18.05
N SER A 150 -2.72 6.36 18.68
CA SER A 150 -3.77 5.38 19.01
C SER A 150 -4.52 4.80 17.79
N ARG A 151 -3.92 4.86 16.61
CA ARG A 151 -4.48 4.30 15.36
C ARG A 151 -3.46 3.40 14.67
N TRP A 152 -3.91 2.23 14.24
CA TRP A 152 -3.11 1.36 13.39
C TRP A 152 -2.95 1.94 11.99
N ALA A 153 -1.71 2.01 11.51
CA ALA A 153 -1.39 2.48 10.17
C ALA A 153 -0.41 1.51 9.48
N VAL A 154 -0.64 1.21 8.22
CA VAL A 154 0.20 0.30 7.43
C VAL A 154 1.47 1.04 6.98
N TYR A 155 2.62 0.48 7.30
CA TYR A 155 3.91 1.00 6.85
C TYR A 155 4.64 0.10 5.85
N ASP A 156 4.15 -1.11 5.60
CA ASP A 156 4.67 -2.01 4.56
C ASP A 156 3.62 -3.05 4.16
N VAL A 157 3.69 -3.49 2.92
CA VAL A 157 2.93 -4.62 2.40
C VAL A 157 3.89 -5.61 1.78
N ALA A 158 3.74 -6.89 2.10
CA ALA A 158 4.49 -7.95 1.45
C ALA A 158 3.54 -8.84 0.65
N VAL A 159 3.86 -9.07 -0.61
CA VAL A 159 3.12 -10.00 -1.49
C VAL A 159 4.02 -11.19 -1.77
N GLN A 160 3.55 -12.41 -1.50
CA GLN A 160 4.36 -13.62 -1.59
C GLN A 160 5.70 -13.52 -0.85
N GLY A 161 5.70 -12.87 0.32
CA GLY A 161 6.90 -12.65 1.13
C GLY A 161 7.81 -11.50 0.66
N VAL A 162 7.54 -10.86 -0.48
CA VAL A 162 8.33 -9.74 -1.01
C VAL A 162 7.78 -8.41 -0.49
N SER A 163 8.52 -7.77 0.43
CA SER A 163 8.18 -6.44 0.98
C SER A 163 8.33 -5.33 -0.06
N PHE A 164 7.33 -4.49 -0.20
CA PHE A 164 7.38 -3.33 -1.10
C PHE A 164 8.44 -2.32 -0.65
N VAL A 165 8.44 -1.97 0.62
CA VAL A 165 9.39 -1.00 1.17
C VAL A 165 10.83 -1.50 1.04
N ALA A 166 11.09 -2.78 1.34
CA ALA A 166 12.43 -3.36 1.21
C ALA A 166 12.89 -3.41 -0.26
N ASN A 167 11.99 -3.71 -1.20
CA ASN A 167 12.29 -3.71 -2.62
C ASN A 167 12.67 -2.31 -3.14
N TYR A 168 11.88 -1.29 -2.79
CA TYR A 168 12.23 0.10 -3.14
C TYR A 168 13.51 0.56 -2.46
N ARG A 169 13.75 0.18 -1.20
CA ARG A 169 14.99 0.49 -0.49
C ARG A 169 16.22 0.02 -1.25
N GLY A 170 16.23 -1.22 -1.71
CA GLY A 170 17.35 -1.76 -2.51
C GLY A 170 17.56 -1.02 -3.82
N GLN A 171 16.48 -0.61 -4.49
CA GLN A 171 16.57 0.16 -5.74
C GLN A 171 17.08 1.59 -5.51
N PHE A 172 16.55 2.28 -4.49
CA PHE A 172 16.93 3.65 -4.19
C PHE A 172 18.37 3.74 -3.68
N ASP A 173 18.79 2.82 -2.80
CA ASP A 173 20.16 2.72 -2.33
C ASP A 173 21.14 2.57 -3.52
N ARG A 174 20.82 1.66 -4.46
CA ARG A 174 21.63 1.48 -5.67
C ARG A 174 21.75 2.79 -6.48
N ILE A 175 20.63 3.47 -6.78
CA ILE A 175 20.64 4.70 -7.57
C ILE A 175 21.42 5.80 -6.86
N ILE A 176 21.22 5.98 -5.55
CA ILE A 176 21.91 7.02 -4.79
C ILE A 176 23.40 6.76 -4.74
N ARG A 177 23.84 5.51 -4.56
CA ARG A 177 25.27 5.14 -4.52
C ARG A 177 25.95 5.24 -5.87
N THR A 178 25.28 4.89 -6.96
CA THR A 178 25.87 4.92 -8.31
C THR A 178 25.76 6.28 -8.98
N SER A 179 24.85 7.13 -8.52
CA SER A 179 24.59 8.44 -9.08
C SER A 179 24.46 9.49 -7.98
N SER A 180 23.24 9.79 -7.52
CA SER A 180 22.97 10.73 -6.42
C SER A 180 21.49 10.72 -6.03
N TYR A 181 21.15 11.34 -4.88
CA TYR A 181 19.76 11.61 -4.50
C TYR A 181 19.02 12.54 -5.49
N PRO A 182 19.61 13.65 -5.98
CA PRO A 182 18.96 14.45 -7.03
C PRO A 182 18.65 13.66 -8.30
N SER A 183 19.50 12.71 -8.70
CA SER A 183 19.22 11.80 -9.82
C SER A 183 18.03 10.89 -9.55
N LEU A 184 17.96 10.29 -8.36
CA LEU A 184 16.77 9.51 -7.95
C LEU A 184 15.50 10.34 -8.06
N MET A 185 15.48 11.55 -7.50
CA MET A 185 14.31 12.44 -7.53
C MET A 185 13.91 12.84 -8.95
N ARG A 186 14.86 13.14 -9.81
CA ARG A 186 14.61 13.42 -11.23
C ARG A 186 13.95 12.22 -11.93
N ASP A 187 14.48 11.02 -11.71
CA ASP A 187 13.99 9.80 -12.36
C ASP A 187 12.60 9.42 -11.87
N LEU A 188 12.31 9.59 -10.57
CA LEU A 188 10.98 9.39 -10.00
C LEU A 188 9.96 10.39 -10.59
N ARG A 189 10.32 11.68 -10.68
CA ARG A 189 9.46 12.71 -11.29
C ARG A 189 9.23 12.48 -12.79
N ALA A 190 10.27 12.05 -13.54
CA ALA A 190 10.13 11.74 -14.95
C ALA A 190 9.17 10.58 -15.20
N LYS A 191 9.25 9.50 -14.39
CA LYS A 191 8.26 8.42 -14.42
C LYS A 191 6.84 8.92 -14.11
N TYR A 192 6.74 9.91 -13.24
CA TYR A 192 5.45 10.56 -12.95
C TYR A 192 4.91 11.32 -14.17
N ALA A 193 5.70 12.14 -14.84
CA ALA A 193 5.29 12.97 -15.97
C ALA A 193 4.89 12.14 -17.21
N GLN A 194 5.68 11.12 -17.57
CA GLN A 194 5.42 10.26 -18.74
C GLN A 194 4.09 9.51 -18.68
N ALA A 195 3.65 9.13 -17.49
CA ALA A 195 2.39 8.43 -17.33
C ALA A 195 1.17 9.38 -17.42
N THR A 196 1.34 10.69 -17.15
CA THR A 196 0.28 11.70 -17.36
C THR A 196 0.05 11.95 -18.86
N SER A 197 1.12 11.93 -19.66
CA SER A 197 1.04 12.14 -21.10
C SER A 197 0.40 10.98 -21.87
N ARG A 198 0.50 9.75 -21.36
CA ARG A 198 -0.11 8.57 -22.01
C ARG A 198 -1.63 8.51 -21.90
N THR A 199 -2.22 9.19 -20.93
CA THR A 199 -3.69 9.26 -20.78
C THR A 199 -4.32 10.24 -21.78
N THR A 200 -3.54 11.14 -22.39
CA THR A 200 -4.07 12.21 -23.25
C THR A 200 -3.90 11.95 -24.76
N VAL A 201 -3.04 11.00 -25.18
CA VAL A 201 -2.81 10.73 -26.61
C VAL A 201 -2.73 9.23 -26.85
N GLY A 202 -3.77 8.67 -27.46
CA GLY A 202 -3.70 7.34 -28.05
C GLY A 202 -2.75 7.33 -29.24
N GLY A 203 -1.77 6.42 -29.22
CA GLY A 203 -1.00 5.98 -30.38
C GLY A 203 0.40 6.56 -30.52
N MET A 204 1.33 5.65 -30.52
CA MET A 204 2.60 5.51 -31.24
C MET A 204 3.80 5.21 -30.35
N THR A 205 4.48 4.18 -30.77
CA THR A 205 5.63 3.46 -30.24
C THR A 205 6.83 4.36 -29.87
N SER A 206 7.46 4.03 -28.73
CA SER A 206 8.68 4.68 -28.24
C SER A 206 9.79 3.68 -27.96
N PRO A 207 11.05 4.02 -28.20
CA PRO A 207 12.18 3.20 -27.78
C PRO A 207 12.49 3.39 -26.29
N ALA A 208 12.80 2.27 -25.66
CA ALA A 208 13.09 2.14 -24.24
C ALA A 208 14.43 2.80 -23.87
N ALA A 209 14.40 3.70 -22.88
CA ALA A 209 15.56 3.97 -22.05
C ALA A 209 15.42 3.13 -20.78
N SER A 210 16.36 2.23 -20.54
CA SER A 210 16.34 1.20 -19.52
C SER A 210 16.60 1.78 -18.15
N VAL A 211 15.53 2.09 -17.41
CA VAL A 211 15.54 1.95 -15.96
C VAL A 211 14.87 0.61 -15.68
N PRO A 212 15.48 -0.30 -14.90
CA PRO A 212 14.89 -1.61 -14.69
C PRO A 212 13.46 -1.45 -14.22
N ALA A 213 12.54 -2.04 -14.97
CA ALA A 213 11.15 -2.15 -14.55
C ALA A 213 11.16 -2.70 -13.13
N VAL A 214 10.51 -2.00 -12.20
CA VAL A 214 10.25 -2.54 -10.87
C VAL A 214 9.63 -3.90 -11.14
N PRO A 215 10.23 -5.02 -10.73
CA PRO A 215 9.56 -6.29 -10.80
C PRO A 215 8.37 -6.17 -9.85
N VAL A 216 7.23 -5.83 -10.43
CA VAL A 216 5.96 -6.10 -9.77
C VAL A 216 5.99 -7.60 -9.61
N PRO A 217 5.88 -8.17 -8.39
CA PRO A 217 5.75 -9.62 -8.27
C PRO A 217 4.67 -10.04 -9.25
N ALA A 218 5.00 -10.95 -10.16
CA ALA A 218 4.12 -11.39 -11.25
C ALA A 218 2.74 -11.88 -10.76
N ALA A 219 2.64 -12.14 -9.47
CA ALA A 219 1.44 -12.53 -8.74
C ALA A 219 0.36 -11.45 -8.59
N VAL A 220 0.66 -10.17 -8.85
CA VAL A 220 -0.36 -9.09 -8.89
C VAL A 220 -0.75 -8.76 -10.32
N ALA A 221 -0.11 -9.37 -11.31
CA ALA A 221 -0.60 -9.39 -12.67
C ALA A 221 -1.70 -10.46 -12.76
N VAL A 222 -2.95 -10.07 -12.60
CA VAL A 222 -4.10 -10.91 -12.97
C VAL A 222 -3.92 -11.23 -14.46
N PRO A 223 -3.74 -12.51 -14.86
CA PRO A 223 -3.68 -12.83 -16.28
C PRO A 223 -5.02 -12.48 -16.89
N ALA A 224 -5.00 -11.65 -17.94
CA ALA A 224 -6.18 -11.33 -18.73
C ALA A 224 -6.94 -12.62 -19.04
N ALA A 225 -8.25 -12.62 -18.81
CA ALA A 225 -9.12 -13.74 -19.11
C ALA A 225 -8.95 -14.14 -20.57
N ALA A 226 -8.50 -15.35 -20.81
CA ALA A 226 -8.54 -15.92 -22.15
C ALA A 226 -10.01 -16.06 -22.58
N PRO A 227 -10.37 -15.74 -23.84
CA PRO A 227 -11.75 -15.89 -24.31
C PRO A 227 -12.21 -17.35 -24.16
N ALA A 228 -13.45 -17.51 -23.70
CA ALA A 228 -14.08 -18.81 -23.55
C ALA A 228 -14.04 -19.60 -24.89
N PRO A 229 -13.82 -20.92 -24.87
CA PRO A 229 -13.90 -21.74 -26.06
C PRO A 229 -15.32 -21.70 -26.61
N LYS A 230 -15.43 -21.48 -27.92
CA LYS A 230 -16.72 -21.54 -28.63
C LYS A 230 -17.29 -22.95 -28.50
N PRO A 231 -18.61 -23.11 -28.33
CA PRO A 231 -19.23 -24.43 -28.40
C PRO A 231 -19.00 -25.02 -29.80
N GLN A 232 -18.53 -26.26 -29.82
CA GLN A 232 -18.49 -27.06 -31.04
C GLN A 232 -19.90 -27.57 -31.35
N GLU A 233 -20.40 -27.28 -32.54
CA GLU A 233 -21.54 -27.96 -33.13
C GLU A 233 -21.20 -29.40 -33.55
#